data_d561f3266bca21bfd36e4eae69af09ad
#
_entry.id   d561f3266bca21bfd36e4eae69af09ad
#
_cell.length_a   1.000
_cell.length_b   1.000
_cell.length_c   1.000
_cell.angle_alpha   90.00
_cell.angle_beta   90.00
_cell.angle_gamma   90.00
#
_symmetry.space_group_name_H-M   'P 1'
#
loop_
_entity.id
_entity.type
_entity.pdbx_description
1 polymer ?
#
loop_
_entity_poly.entity_id
_entity_poly.type
_entity_poly.pdbx_seq_one_letter_code
_entity_poly.pdbx_strand_id
1 'polypeptide(L)' 'LTARWAPTYSSPMDHDINQLGDRLDILLGRFGALHDENIVLRNRVAALEGENRVLGDKVEAAREKVSRLLERLPQE' A
#
# COMPACT_ATOMS: atom_id res chain seq x y z
N LEU A 1 39.16 40.39 14.75
CA LEU A 1 40.07 39.40 14.16
C LEU A 1 39.57 37.98 14.31
N THR A 2 39.00 37.69 15.48
CA THR A 2 38.51 36.33 15.76
C THR A 2 37.25 35.99 15.00
N ALA A 3 36.47 36.99 14.58
CA ALA A 3 35.22 36.74 13.87
C ALA A 3 35.42 36.41 12.36
N ARG A 4 36.61 36.64 11.85
CA ARG A 4 36.88 36.46 10.41
C ARG A 4 36.84 35.00 9.96
N TRP A 5 37.36 34.12 10.77
CA TRP A 5 37.46 32.73 10.39
C TRP A 5 36.19 31.92 10.67
N ALA A 6 35.39 32.35 11.61
CA ALA A 6 34.20 31.60 12.04
C ALA A 6 33.19 31.34 10.90
N PRO A 7 32.79 32.35 10.11
CA PRO A 7 31.82 32.09 9.03
C PRO A 7 32.39 31.22 7.93
N THR A 8 33.68 31.35 7.59
CA THR A 8 34.29 30.54 6.57
C THR A 8 34.54 29.12 7.02
N TYR A 9 34.67 28.89 8.32
CA TYR A 9 34.93 27.56 8.84
C TYR A 9 33.66 26.71 8.88
N SER A 10 32.55 27.27 9.34
CA SER A 10 31.32 26.53 9.56
C SER A 10 30.44 26.43 8.31
N SER A 11 30.58 27.33 7.36
CA SER A 11 29.70 27.45 6.21
C SER A 11 29.56 26.19 5.35
N PRO A 12 30.66 25.53 4.93
CA PRO A 12 30.51 24.29 4.12
C PRO A 12 29.86 23.16 4.90
N MET A 13 30.16 23.06 6.19
CA MET A 13 29.60 22.03 7.03
C MET A 13 28.10 22.25 7.24
N ASP A 14 27.68 23.49 7.44
CA ASP A 14 26.28 23.85 7.60
C ASP A 14 25.49 23.53 6.33
N HIS A 15 26.06 23.79 5.17
CA HIS A 15 25.44 23.48 3.89
C HIS A 15 25.21 21.97 3.75
N ASP A 16 26.22 21.17 4.06
CA ASP A 16 26.14 19.72 3.98
C ASP A 16 25.12 19.16 4.96
N ILE A 17 25.07 19.69 6.17
CA ILE A 17 24.10 19.27 7.18
C ILE A 17 22.70 19.62 6.74
N ASN A 18 22.48 20.81 6.19
CA ASN A 18 21.18 21.24 5.71
C ASN A 18 20.72 20.37 4.54
N GLN A 19 21.64 20.05 3.63
CA GLN A 19 21.31 19.19 2.49
C GLN A 19 20.93 17.78 2.94
N LEU A 20 21.65 17.25 3.92
CA LEU A 20 21.35 15.96 4.50
C LEU A 20 19.99 15.97 5.19
N GLY A 21 19.70 17.03 5.93
CA GLY A 21 18.41 17.22 6.58
C GLY A 21 17.26 17.25 5.60
N ASP A 22 17.43 17.98 4.48
CA ASP A 22 16.42 18.05 3.43
C ASP A 22 16.16 16.68 2.80
N ARG A 23 17.21 15.92 2.54
CA ARG A 23 17.09 14.56 1.99
C ARG A 23 16.40 13.63 2.97
N LEU A 24 16.71 13.77 4.24
CA LEU A 24 16.07 12.98 5.29
C LEU A 24 14.58 13.29 5.38
N ASP A 25 14.22 14.57 5.28
CA ASP A 25 12.82 14.98 5.31
C ASP A 25 12.04 14.40 4.13
N ILE A 26 12.65 14.42 2.95
CA ILE A 26 12.04 13.81 1.76
C ILE A 26 11.85 12.31 1.96
N LEU A 27 12.85 11.65 2.50
CA LEU A 27 12.81 10.21 2.74
C LEU A 27 11.73 9.84 3.75
N LEU A 28 11.64 10.62 4.84
CA LEU A 28 10.61 10.42 5.85
C LEU A 28 9.21 10.65 5.29
N GLY A 29 9.07 11.65 4.43
CA GLY A 29 7.80 11.92 3.75
C GLY A 29 7.39 10.76 2.85
N ARG A 30 8.32 10.21 2.09
CA ARG A 30 8.07 9.05 1.22
C ARG A 30 7.74 7.81 2.05
N PHE A 31 8.45 7.63 3.14
CA PHE A 31 8.17 6.51 4.04
C PHE A 31 6.75 6.58 4.59
N GLY A 32 6.33 7.77 5.04
CA GLY A 32 4.98 7.98 5.54
C GLY A 32 3.93 7.70 4.49
N ALA A 33 4.14 8.19 3.26
CA ALA A 33 3.23 7.97 2.15
C ALA A 33 3.11 6.49 1.79
N LEU A 34 4.24 5.79 1.74
CA LEU A 34 4.26 4.35 1.47
C LEU A 34 3.60 3.55 2.58
N HIS A 35 3.80 3.97 3.81
CA HIS A 35 3.17 3.32 4.96
C HIS A 35 1.65 3.44 4.88
N ASP A 36 1.14 4.63 4.59
CA ASP A 36 -0.29 4.87 4.45
C ASP A 36 -0.86 4.09 3.27
N GLU A 37 -0.18 4.09 2.15
CA GLU A 37 -0.57 3.32 0.97
C GLU A 37 -0.61 1.83 1.28
N ASN A 38 0.35 1.35 2.06
CA ASN A 38 0.40 -0.06 2.46
C ASN A 38 -0.83 -0.44 3.27
N ILE A 39 -1.24 0.42 4.20
CA ILE A 39 -2.44 0.19 5.01
C ILE A 39 -3.68 0.14 4.11
N VAL A 40 -3.81 1.09 3.19
CA VAL A 40 -4.94 1.14 2.25
C VAL A 40 -4.99 -0.12 1.40
N LEU A 41 -3.84 -0.55 0.87
CA LEU A 41 -3.75 -1.74 0.03
C LEU A 41 -4.08 -3.01 0.80
N ARG A 42 -3.62 -3.12 2.04
CA ARG A 42 -3.95 -4.27 2.89
C ARG A 42 -5.44 -4.37 3.17
N ASN A 43 -6.07 -3.23 3.43
CA ASN A 43 -7.52 -3.18 3.64
C ASN A 43 -8.27 -3.57 2.37
N ARG A 44 -7.77 -3.13 1.22
CA ARG A 44 -8.36 -3.46 -0.07
C ARG A 44 -8.24 -4.95 -0.38
N VAL A 45 -7.08 -5.53 -0.10
CA VAL A 45 -6.87 -6.96 -0.27
C VAL A 45 -7.85 -7.76 0.60
N ALA A 46 -8.01 -7.37 1.86
CA ALA A 46 -8.96 -8.03 2.75
C ALA A 46 -10.40 -7.95 2.24
N ALA A 47 -10.80 -6.78 1.72
CA ALA A 47 -12.13 -6.59 1.14
C ALA A 47 -12.32 -7.47 -0.10
N LEU A 48 -11.32 -7.51 -0.98
CA LEU A 48 -11.36 -8.33 -2.19
C LEU A 48 -11.41 -9.82 -1.87
N GLU A 49 -10.68 -10.26 -0.86
CA GLU A 49 -10.73 -11.64 -0.41
C GLU A 49 -12.12 -12.02 0.09
N GLY A 50 -12.77 -11.10 0.82
CA GLY A 50 -14.14 -11.30 1.28
C GLY A 50 -15.12 -11.38 0.12
N GLU A 51 -15.03 -10.46 -0.83
CA GLU A 51 -15.87 -10.47 -2.02
C GLU A 51 -15.66 -11.73 -2.84
N ASN A 52 -14.42 -12.14 -2.98
CA ASN A 52 -14.06 -13.35 -3.73
C ASN A 52 -14.69 -14.59 -3.11
N ARG A 53 -14.66 -14.66 -1.78
CA ARG A 53 -15.28 -15.77 -1.04
C ARG A 53 -16.79 -15.80 -1.27
N VAL A 54 -17.44 -14.65 -1.19
CA VAL A 54 -18.90 -14.55 -1.41
C VAL A 54 -19.25 -14.96 -2.83
N LEU A 55 -18.46 -14.49 -3.82
CA LEU A 55 -18.68 -14.87 -5.22
C LEU A 55 -18.46 -16.36 -5.43
N GLY A 56 -17.45 -16.94 -4.79
CA GLY A 56 -17.20 -18.37 -4.86
C GLY A 56 -18.37 -19.18 -4.32
N ASP A 57 -18.95 -18.75 -3.20
CA ASP A 57 -20.10 -19.39 -2.59
C ASP A 57 -21.33 -19.30 -3.52
N LYS A 58 -21.53 -18.15 -4.16
CA LYS A 58 -22.64 -17.96 -5.12
C LYS A 58 -22.48 -18.85 -6.34
N VAL A 59 -21.26 -18.96 -6.85
CA VAL A 59 -20.97 -19.84 -7.99
C VAL A 59 -21.28 -21.29 -7.60
N GLU A 60 -20.84 -21.70 -6.42
CA GLU A 60 -21.07 -23.07 -5.96
C GLU A 60 -22.56 -23.36 -5.78
N ALA A 61 -23.30 -22.42 -5.20
CA ALA A 61 -24.74 -22.55 -5.05
C ALA A 61 -25.46 -22.64 -6.40
N ALA A 62 -25.03 -21.83 -7.36
CA ALA A 62 -25.58 -21.87 -8.71
C ALA A 62 -25.28 -23.21 -9.41
N ARG A 63 -24.09 -23.72 -9.21
CA ARG A 63 -23.67 -25.01 -9.77
C ARG A 63 -24.49 -26.15 -9.22
N GLU A 64 -24.76 -26.17 -7.94
CA GLU A 64 -25.61 -27.16 -7.31
C GLU A 64 -27.04 -27.09 -7.83
N LYS A 65 -27.54 -25.86 -8.00
CA LYS A 65 -28.89 -25.64 -8.51
C LYS A 65 -29.05 -26.15 -9.93
N VAL A 66 -28.08 -25.87 -10.79
CA VAL A 66 -28.05 -26.35 -12.17
C VAL A 66 -27.99 -27.88 -12.19
N SER A 67 -27.18 -28.46 -11.33
CA SER A 67 -27.03 -29.91 -11.22
C SER A 67 -28.35 -30.56 -10.86
N ARG A 68 -29.09 -30.00 -9.89
CA ARG A 68 -30.41 -30.54 -9.52
C ARG A 68 -31.42 -30.40 -10.63
N LEU A 69 -31.40 -29.30 -11.36
CA LEU A 69 -32.28 -29.12 -12.52
C LEU A 69 -32.01 -30.14 -13.61
N LEU A 70 -30.73 -30.43 -13.86
CA LEU A 70 -30.34 -31.44 -14.87
C LEU A 70 -30.81 -32.83 -14.46
N GLU A 71 -30.78 -33.16 -13.17
CA GLU A 71 -31.27 -34.43 -12.65
C GLU A 71 -32.76 -34.59 -12.82
N ARG A 72 -33.52 -33.49 -12.81
CA ARG A 72 -34.97 -33.50 -12.95
C ARG A 72 -35.45 -33.52 -14.39
N LEU A 73 -34.56 -33.32 -15.35
CA LEU A 73 -34.96 -33.37 -16.73
C LEU A 73 -35.42 -34.77 -17.12
N PRO A 74 -36.53 -34.87 -17.85
CA PRO A 74 -36.99 -36.19 -18.27
C PRO A 74 -36.01 -36.82 -19.25
N GLN A 75 -35.74 -38.07 -19.05
CA GLN A 75 -34.91 -38.86 -19.93
C GLN A 75 -35.79 -39.63 -20.90
N GLU A 76 -35.50 -39.38 -22.16
CA GLU A 76 -36.16 -40.14 -23.22
C GLU A 76 -35.27 -41.28 -23.75
#